data_19588dd853013de07f5a8e8209ad7e86
#
_entry.id   19588dd853013de07f5a8e8209ad7e86
#
_cell.length_a   1.000
_cell.length_b   1.000
_cell.length_c   1.000
_cell.angle_alpha   90.00
_cell.angle_beta   90.00
_cell.angle_gamma   90.00
#
_symmetry.space_group_name_H-M   'P 1'
#
loop_
_entity.id
_entity.type
_entity.pdbx_description
1 polymer ?
#
loop_
_entity_poly.entity_id
_entity_poly.type
_entity_poly.pdbx_seq_one_letter_code
_entity_poly.pdbx_strand_id
1 'polypeptide(L)'
;MRKTEIIEKSYDNLVLNIPHASVAGLGYAKWDDEVGLIREVRKWTDWYTDLIFIPKDRPAVKSITADYSRFVVDVERMVNDPLNDIGQGIVYTQFNGIKRTIDEEERLGMMAYYYAYIKQLKGMLNEHSLLVDCHSFPSDMCDVDVCIGVNNDWSRPTDFVIDLVTEVFKQSGYSVMVNHPYSNAIAPQTDFVYNSIMIEINKRIYMNEQTLELLDSASKVRAVLDTLHELLLKYWEEL
;
A
#
# COMPACT_ATOMS: atom_id res chain seq x y z
N MET A 1 -18.82 35.68 17.33
CA MET A 1 -17.99 34.78 16.54
C MET A 1 -18.61 33.40 16.64
N ARG A 2 -19.28 32.93 15.58
CA ARG A 2 -19.79 31.54 15.52
C ARG A 2 -18.59 30.62 15.32
N LYS A 3 -18.33 29.71 16.27
CA LYS A 3 -17.49 28.56 16.01
C LYS A 3 -18.17 27.78 14.89
N THR A 4 -17.56 27.72 13.75
CA THR A 4 -17.91 26.78 12.69
C THR A 4 -17.50 25.43 13.24
N GLU A 5 -18.45 24.65 13.73
CA GLU A 5 -18.23 23.24 14.01
C GLU A 5 -17.94 22.59 12.66
N ILE A 6 -16.70 22.30 12.41
CA ILE A 6 -16.28 21.37 11.35
C ILE A 6 -16.63 20.00 11.91
N ILE A 7 -17.83 19.51 11.60
CA ILE A 7 -18.19 18.12 11.82
C ILE A 7 -17.43 17.34 10.75
N GLU A 8 -16.22 16.97 11.05
CA GLU A 8 -15.48 16.03 10.22
C GLU A 8 -16.12 14.66 10.44
N LYS A 9 -16.58 14.04 9.35
CA LYS A 9 -17.26 12.74 9.39
C LYS A 9 -16.23 11.64 9.68
N SER A 10 -16.54 10.75 10.61
CA SER A 10 -15.78 9.51 10.84
C SER A 10 -15.82 8.62 9.60
N TYR A 11 -14.81 7.77 9.46
CA TYR A 11 -14.82 6.73 8.45
C TYR A 11 -15.68 5.55 8.93
N ASP A 12 -16.62 5.10 8.09
CA ASP A 12 -17.45 3.94 8.39
C ASP A 12 -16.68 2.64 8.22
N ASN A 13 -15.69 2.65 7.33
CA ASN A 13 -14.82 1.52 7.09
C ASN A 13 -13.42 1.94 6.60
N LEU A 14 -12.45 1.12 6.94
CA LEU A 14 -11.12 1.15 6.34
C LEU A 14 -11.02 0.07 5.27
N VAL A 15 -10.41 0.41 4.14
CA VAL A 15 -10.10 -0.56 3.07
C VAL A 15 -8.59 -0.62 2.93
N LEU A 16 -7.99 -1.75 3.29
CA LEU A 16 -6.56 -1.99 3.18
C LEU A 16 -6.25 -2.57 1.81
N ASN A 17 -5.49 -1.84 1.01
CA ASN A 17 -4.92 -2.31 -0.25
C ASN A 17 -3.52 -2.86 0.02
N ILE A 18 -3.26 -4.13 -0.28
CA ILE A 18 -1.97 -4.79 -0.05
C ILE A 18 -1.48 -5.35 -1.40
N PRO A 19 -0.88 -4.50 -2.25
CA PRO A 19 -0.64 -4.85 -3.64
C PRO A 19 0.61 -5.70 -3.86
N HIS A 20 1.58 -5.71 -2.95
CA HIS A 20 2.92 -6.21 -3.22
C HIS A 20 3.45 -7.30 -2.26
N ALA A 21 2.59 -7.90 -1.43
CA ALA A 21 3.01 -8.94 -0.49
C ALA A 21 3.31 -10.29 -1.16
N SER A 22 2.77 -10.54 -2.36
CA SER A 22 2.84 -11.85 -3.01
C SER A 22 4.11 -12.03 -3.85
N VAL A 23 4.60 -13.26 -3.88
CA VAL A 23 5.64 -13.75 -4.80
C VAL A 23 5.10 -14.80 -5.79
N ALA A 24 3.79 -15.04 -5.79
CA ALA A 24 3.19 -16.04 -6.65
C ALA A 24 3.23 -15.65 -8.14
N GLY A 25 3.17 -16.65 -9.01
CA GLY A 25 3.12 -16.45 -10.45
C GLY A 25 4.46 -16.19 -11.14
N LEU A 26 5.56 -16.02 -10.41
CA LEU A 26 6.88 -15.73 -10.99
C LEU A 26 7.35 -16.77 -12.01
N GLY A 27 6.99 -18.04 -11.85
CA GLY A 27 7.35 -19.10 -12.78
C GLY A 27 6.67 -19.01 -14.16
N TYR A 28 5.62 -18.19 -14.29
CA TYR A 28 4.97 -17.91 -15.56
C TYR A 28 5.58 -16.72 -16.30
N ALA A 29 6.31 -15.85 -15.58
CA ALA A 29 6.92 -14.65 -16.16
C ALA A 29 8.32 -14.98 -16.71
N LYS A 30 8.50 -14.78 -18.02
CA LYS A 30 9.76 -15.11 -18.74
C LYS A 30 10.73 -13.92 -18.68
N TRP A 31 11.57 -13.87 -17.66
CA TRP A 31 12.64 -12.89 -17.51
C TRP A 31 13.96 -13.42 -18.07
N ASP A 32 14.78 -12.54 -18.63
CA ASP A 32 16.07 -12.88 -19.28
C ASP A 32 17.21 -13.17 -18.27
N ASP A 33 17.06 -12.72 -17.01
CA ASP A 33 17.98 -12.99 -15.91
C ASP A 33 17.21 -13.44 -14.66
N GLU A 34 17.14 -14.75 -14.45
CA GLU A 34 16.45 -15.33 -13.29
C GLU A 34 17.13 -14.98 -11.95
N VAL A 35 18.46 -14.90 -11.93
CA VAL A 35 19.21 -14.53 -10.72
C VAL A 35 18.97 -13.07 -10.37
N GLY A 36 18.98 -12.22 -11.39
CA GLY A 36 18.61 -10.82 -11.27
C GLY A 36 17.19 -10.66 -10.76
N LEU A 37 16.24 -11.39 -11.32
CA LEU A 37 14.83 -11.38 -10.88
C LEU A 37 14.70 -11.77 -9.40
N ILE A 38 15.34 -12.85 -8.97
CA ILE A 38 15.28 -13.29 -7.56
C ILE A 38 15.80 -12.17 -6.63
N ARG A 39 16.88 -11.50 -7.00
CA ARG A 39 17.42 -10.36 -6.23
C ARG A 39 16.40 -9.23 -6.13
N GLU A 40 15.78 -8.85 -7.26
CA GLU A 40 14.78 -7.77 -7.29
C GLU A 40 13.53 -8.17 -6.50
N VAL A 41 13.03 -9.39 -6.65
CA VAL A 41 11.90 -9.91 -5.87
C VAL A 41 12.18 -9.85 -4.37
N ARG A 42 13.37 -10.29 -3.93
CA ARG A 42 13.74 -10.23 -2.51
C ARG A 42 13.73 -8.81 -1.96
N LYS A 43 14.19 -7.85 -2.76
CA LYS A 43 14.27 -6.44 -2.35
C LYS A 43 12.91 -5.73 -2.38
N TRP A 44 12.11 -5.95 -3.45
CA TRP A 44 10.94 -5.13 -3.75
C TRP A 44 9.59 -5.79 -3.43
N THR A 45 9.57 -7.01 -2.94
CA THR A 45 8.36 -7.58 -2.33
C THR A 45 8.13 -6.95 -0.97
N ASP A 46 6.91 -6.53 -0.70
CA ASP A 46 6.49 -5.99 0.60
C ASP A 46 6.18 -7.13 1.56
N TRP A 47 7.24 -7.86 1.93
CA TRP A 47 7.15 -9.05 2.75
C TRP A 47 6.32 -8.81 4.02
N TYR A 48 5.37 -9.68 4.30
CA TYR A 48 4.56 -9.67 5.51
C TYR A 48 3.62 -8.47 5.69
N THR A 49 3.44 -7.59 4.70
CA THR A 49 2.47 -6.49 4.83
C THR A 49 1.06 -7.00 5.02
N ASP A 50 0.69 -8.13 4.41
CA ASP A 50 -0.56 -8.86 4.64
C ASP A 50 -0.72 -9.32 6.11
N LEU A 51 0.38 -9.70 6.76
CA LEU A 51 0.39 -10.16 8.14
C LEU A 51 0.36 -9.00 9.14
N ILE A 52 1.08 -7.90 8.87
CA ILE A 52 1.21 -6.80 9.83
C ILE A 52 0.08 -5.78 9.74
N PHE A 53 -0.50 -5.54 8.56
CA PHE A 53 -1.57 -4.56 8.38
C PHE A 53 -2.97 -5.13 8.66
N ILE A 54 -3.26 -6.39 8.33
CA ILE A 54 -4.60 -6.94 8.49
C ILE A 54 -4.88 -7.24 9.98
N PRO A 55 -5.84 -6.54 10.60
CA PRO A 55 -6.20 -6.80 11.99
C PRO A 55 -6.96 -8.13 12.13
N LYS A 56 -6.92 -8.69 13.34
CA LYS A 56 -7.79 -9.82 13.70
C LYS A 56 -9.15 -9.27 14.13
N ASP A 57 -10.22 -9.87 13.61
CA ASP A 57 -11.61 -9.67 14.10
C ASP A 57 -12.11 -8.20 14.13
N ARG A 58 -11.87 -7.44 13.04
CA ARG A 58 -12.41 -6.08 12.85
C ARG A 58 -13.29 -5.99 11.59
N PRO A 59 -14.61 -6.18 11.69
CA PRO A 59 -15.51 -6.16 10.53
C PRO A 59 -15.51 -4.85 9.73
N ALA A 60 -15.22 -3.71 10.37
CA ALA A 60 -15.12 -2.40 9.72
C ALA A 60 -13.80 -2.20 8.96
N VAL A 61 -12.86 -3.13 9.06
CA VAL A 61 -11.61 -3.12 8.29
C VAL A 61 -11.68 -4.23 7.25
N LYS A 62 -11.84 -3.84 5.99
CA LYS A 62 -11.79 -4.75 4.84
C LYS A 62 -10.39 -4.75 4.27
N SER A 63 -9.98 -5.83 3.63
CA SER A 63 -8.67 -5.91 2.97
C SER A 63 -8.77 -6.61 1.63
N ILE A 64 -7.89 -6.22 0.72
CA ILE A 64 -7.62 -6.90 -0.53
C ILE A 64 -6.10 -7.05 -0.68
N THR A 65 -5.65 -8.27 -0.94
CA THR A 65 -4.25 -8.60 -1.19
C THR A 65 -4.10 -9.10 -2.61
N ALA A 66 -3.09 -8.64 -3.33
CA ALA A 66 -2.83 -9.16 -4.66
C ALA A 66 -2.36 -10.62 -4.60
N ASP A 67 -2.94 -11.47 -5.47
CA ASP A 67 -2.57 -12.89 -5.55
C ASP A 67 -1.20 -13.09 -6.18
N TYR A 68 -0.78 -12.19 -7.07
CA TYR A 68 0.44 -12.30 -7.85
C TYR A 68 1.50 -11.27 -7.45
N SER A 69 2.77 -11.65 -7.67
CA SER A 69 3.89 -10.73 -7.53
C SER A 69 3.74 -9.51 -8.45
N ARG A 70 4.18 -8.34 -8.00
CA ARG A 70 4.28 -7.14 -8.85
C ARG A 70 5.11 -7.36 -10.11
N PHE A 71 6.05 -8.29 -10.10
CA PHE A 71 6.85 -8.70 -11.26
C PHE A 71 6.07 -9.54 -12.28
N VAL A 72 4.86 -9.94 -11.95
CA VAL A 72 3.90 -10.59 -12.86
C VAL A 72 2.88 -9.56 -13.35
N VAL A 73 2.19 -8.93 -12.42
CA VAL A 73 1.23 -7.84 -12.67
C VAL A 73 1.21 -6.90 -11.48
N ASP A 74 1.45 -5.63 -11.71
CA ASP A 74 1.45 -4.60 -10.66
C ASP A 74 0.08 -3.92 -10.59
N VAL A 75 -0.68 -4.28 -9.57
CA VAL A 75 -2.06 -3.79 -9.38
C VAL A 75 -2.14 -2.38 -8.81
N GLU A 76 -1.02 -1.83 -8.37
CA GLU A 76 -0.93 -0.44 -7.89
C GLU A 76 -0.74 0.56 -9.04
N ARG A 77 -0.29 0.11 -10.21
CA ARG A 77 -0.08 0.99 -11.36
C ARG A 77 -1.39 1.46 -11.98
N MET A 78 -1.42 2.72 -12.38
CA MET A 78 -2.55 3.25 -13.14
C MET A 78 -2.32 3.06 -14.65
N VAL A 79 -3.40 2.99 -15.42
CA VAL A 79 -3.32 2.79 -16.89
C VAL A 79 -2.44 3.83 -17.57
N ASN A 80 -2.44 5.09 -17.07
CA ASN A 80 -1.65 6.20 -17.59
C ASN A 80 -0.42 6.54 -16.74
N ASP A 81 0.08 5.57 -15.95
CA ASP A 81 1.26 5.78 -15.12
C ASP A 81 2.48 6.09 -15.99
N PRO A 82 3.26 7.14 -15.71
CA PRO A 82 4.48 7.45 -16.45
C PRO A 82 5.52 6.32 -16.47
N LEU A 83 5.50 5.42 -15.49
CA LEU A 83 6.36 4.24 -15.45
C LEU A 83 6.09 3.24 -16.57
N ASN A 84 4.94 3.32 -17.26
CA ASN A 84 4.69 2.56 -18.48
C ASN A 84 5.76 2.84 -19.56
N ASP A 85 6.22 4.09 -19.68
CA ASP A 85 7.19 4.50 -20.71
C ASP A 85 8.58 3.87 -20.50
N ILE A 86 8.88 3.49 -19.28
CA ILE A 86 10.12 2.80 -18.91
C ILE A 86 9.91 1.29 -18.63
N GLY A 87 8.79 0.73 -19.04
CA GLY A 87 8.48 -0.69 -18.96
C GLY A 87 8.13 -1.19 -17.55
N GLN A 88 7.76 -0.29 -16.63
CA GLN A 88 7.36 -0.59 -15.24
C GLN A 88 5.88 -0.23 -14.98
N GLY A 89 5.02 -0.41 -15.97
CA GLY A 89 3.58 -0.22 -15.84
C GLY A 89 2.86 -1.39 -15.16
N ILE A 90 1.58 -1.58 -15.47
CA ILE A 90 0.75 -2.67 -14.91
C ILE A 90 1.39 -4.04 -15.18
N VAL A 91 1.96 -4.22 -16.37
CA VAL A 91 2.69 -5.43 -16.75
C VAL A 91 4.12 -5.03 -17.08
N TYR A 92 5.05 -5.37 -16.20
CA TYR A 92 6.46 -5.01 -16.39
C TYR A 92 7.05 -5.72 -17.62
N THR A 93 7.77 -4.95 -18.42
CA THR A 93 8.59 -5.46 -19.53
C THR A 93 10.09 -5.32 -19.26
N GLN A 94 10.46 -4.51 -18.26
CA GLN A 94 11.82 -4.41 -17.74
C GLN A 94 11.84 -3.87 -16.32
N PHE A 95 12.87 -4.19 -15.57
CA PHE A 95 13.12 -3.66 -14.22
C PHE A 95 14.61 -3.75 -13.90
N ASN A 96 15.24 -2.64 -13.49
CA ASN A 96 16.66 -2.59 -13.09
C ASN A 96 17.63 -3.34 -14.02
N GLY A 97 17.42 -3.23 -15.34
CA GLY A 97 18.27 -3.83 -16.37
C GLY A 97 17.89 -5.26 -16.78
N ILE A 98 17.02 -5.94 -16.05
CA ILE A 98 16.43 -7.22 -16.48
C ILE A 98 15.22 -6.98 -17.37
N LYS A 99 15.00 -7.85 -18.37
CA LYS A 99 13.92 -7.70 -19.35
C LYS A 99 13.00 -8.91 -19.33
N ARG A 100 11.74 -8.67 -19.63
CA ARG A 100 10.72 -9.69 -19.71
C ARG A 100 10.17 -9.84 -21.12
N THR A 101 10.12 -11.07 -21.58
CA THR A 101 9.36 -11.44 -22.78
C THR A 101 7.94 -11.79 -22.38
N ILE A 102 6.97 -11.18 -23.05
CA ILE A 102 5.55 -11.40 -22.81
C ILE A 102 4.83 -11.46 -24.17
N ASP A 103 3.99 -12.46 -24.35
CA ASP A 103 3.09 -12.53 -25.50
C ASP A 103 1.76 -11.84 -25.24
N GLU A 104 0.96 -11.68 -26.29
CA GLU A 104 -0.31 -10.94 -26.19
C GLU A 104 -1.35 -11.65 -25.33
N GLU A 105 -1.42 -12.99 -25.38
CA GLU A 105 -2.38 -13.77 -24.57
C GLU A 105 -2.06 -13.64 -23.08
N GLU A 106 -0.78 -13.75 -22.72
CA GLU A 106 -0.27 -13.55 -21.37
C GLU A 106 -0.60 -12.12 -20.89
N ARG A 107 -0.34 -11.11 -21.73
CA ARG A 107 -0.65 -9.71 -21.40
C ARG A 107 -2.13 -9.49 -21.16
N LEU A 108 -3.00 -10.02 -22.02
CA LEU A 108 -4.45 -9.91 -21.86
C LEU A 108 -4.93 -10.58 -20.57
N GLY A 109 -4.38 -11.74 -20.21
CA GLY A 109 -4.68 -12.42 -18.94
C GLY A 109 -4.32 -11.56 -17.72
N MET A 110 -3.14 -10.93 -17.72
CA MET A 110 -2.71 -10.04 -16.65
C MET A 110 -3.55 -8.78 -16.54
N MET A 111 -3.90 -8.17 -17.69
CA MET A 111 -4.79 -7.01 -17.71
C MET A 111 -6.19 -7.37 -17.20
N ALA A 112 -6.71 -8.54 -17.54
CA ALA A 112 -7.99 -9.01 -17.01
C ALA A 112 -7.95 -9.17 -15.48
N TYR A 113 -6.88 -9.74 -14.92
CA TYR A 113 -6.65 -9.81 -13.48
C TYR A 113 -6.60 -8.42 -12.85
N TYR A 114 -5.81 -7.50 -13.42
CA TYR A 114 -5.71 -6.11 -12.95
C TYR A 114 -7.09 -5.44 -12.85
N TYR A 115 -7.89 -5.51 -13.91
CA TYR A 115 -9.23 -4.91 -13.90
C TYR A 115 -10.17 -5.57 -12.90
N ALA A 116 -10.05 -6.88 -12.70
CA ALA A 116 -10.83 -7.60 -11.69
C ALA A 116 -10.44 -7.15 -10.27
N TYR A 117 -9.14 -7.00 -10.00
CA TYR A 117 -8.61 -6.49 -8.74
C TYR A 117 -9.12 -5.07 -8.44
N ILE A 118 -8.94 -4.15 -9.38
CA ILE A 118 -9.41 -2.75 -9.22
C ILE A 118 -10.94 -2.70 -9.04
N LYS A 119 -11.68 -3.52 -9.76
CA LYS A 119 -13.14 -3.62 -9.58
C LYS A 119 -13.51 -4.11 -8.17
N GLN A 120 -12.81 -5.10 -7.65
CA GLN A 120 -13.02 -5.61 -6.29
C GLN A 120 -12.66 -4.56 -5.25
N LEU A 121 -11.51 -3.90 -5.39
CA LEU A 121 -11.09 -2.79 -4.52
C LEU A 121 -12.15 -1.69 -4.47
N LYS A 122 -12.61 -1.21 -5.63
CA LYS A 122 -13.68 -0.19 -5.73
C LYS A 122 -14.98 -0.66 -5.10
N GLY A 123 -15.33 -1.94 -5.19
CA GLY A 123 -16.54 -2.53 -4.59
C GLY A 123 -16.53 -2.59 -3.06
N MET A 124 -15.36 -2.37 -2.42
CA MET A 124 -15.22 -2.28 -0.96
C MET A 124 -15.39 -0.85 -0.43
N LEU A 125 -15.25 0.16 -1.31
CA LEU A 125 -15.28 1.58 -0.98
C LEU A 125 -16.70 2.14 -0.97
N ASN A 126 -16.89 3.19 -0.20
CA ASN A 126 -18.03 4.10 -0.22
C ASN A 126 -17.56 5.53 0.10
N GLU A 127 -18.47 6.49 0.14
CA GLU A 127 -18.19 7.93 0.39
C GLU A 127 -17.66 8.23 1.81
N HIS A 128 -17.70 7.25 2.73
CA HIS A 128 -17.17 7.35 4.09
C HIS A 128 -15.99 6.39 4.32
N SER A 129 -15.34 5.93 3.27
CA SER A 129 -14.17 5.06 3.35
C SER A 129 -12.87 5.84 3.45
N LEU A 130 -11.91 5.31 4.22
CA LEU A 130 -10.50 5.59 4.04
C LEU A 130 -9.84 4.38 3.38
N LEU A 131 -9.31 4.57 2.18
CA LEU A 131 -8.42 3.63 1.53
C LEU A 131 -7.02 3.79 2.13
N VAL A 132 -6.48 2.72 2.71
CA VAL A 132 -5.11 2.66 3.22
C VAL A 132 -4.28 1.80 2.28
N ASP A 133 -3.35 2.43 1.58
CA ASP A 133 -2.42 1.77 0.68
C ASP A 133 -1.22 1.27 1.49
N CYS A 134 -1.09 -0.05 1.62
CA CYS A 134 -0.26 -0.72 2.63
C CYS A 134 1.02 -1.26 2.00
N HIS A 135 2.14 -0.65 2.33
CA HIS A 135 3.44 -0.95 1.73
C HIS A 135 4.57 -1.12 2.73
N SER A 136 5.70 -1.55 2.20
CA SER A 136 6.98 -1.51 2.90
C SER A 136 8.14 -1.26 1.94
N PHE A 137 9.16 -0.55 2.39
CA PHE A 137 10.31 -0.21 1.58
C PHE A 137 11.64 -0.74 2.16
N PRO A 138 12.64 -1.01 1.28
CA PRO A 138 13.96 -1.44 1.70
C PRO A 138 14.68 -0.39 2.54
N SER A 139 15.41 -0.82 3.56
CA SER A 139 16.09 0.08 4.50
C SER A 139 17.22 0.92 3.89
N ASP A 140 17.75 0.50 2.75
CA ASP A 140 18.77 1.24 2.01
C ASP A 140 18.23 2.46 1.22
N MET A 141 16.91 2.64 1.21
CA MET A 141 16.28 3.75 0.50
C MET A 141 16.24 5.05 1.33
N CYS A 142 15.98 4.95 2.61
CA CYS A 142 15.85 6.10 3.52
C CYS A 142 15.96 5.67 4.99
N ASP A 143 16.47 6.56 5.84
CA ASP A 143 16.60 6.31 7.28
C ASP A 143 15.31 6.48 8.09
N VAL A 144 14.22 6.95 7.48
CA VAL A 144 12.92 7.07 8.14
C VAL A 144 12.31 5.69 8.40
N ASP A 145 11.57 5.54 9.50
CA ASP A 145 10.92 4.27 9.84
C ASP A 145 9.57 4.11 9.14
N VAL A 146 8.83 5.21 8.98
CA VAL A 146 7.51 5.22 8.34
C VAL A 146 7.39 6.43 7.42
N CYS A 147 6.95 6.18 6.20
CA CYS A 147 6.56 7.22 5.25
C CYS A 147 5.05 7.23 5.08
N ILE A 148 4.44 8.40 5.19
CA ILE A 148 3.02 8.62 4.94
C ILE A 148 2.88 9.30 3.58
N GLY A 149 2.29 8.62 2.61
CA GLY A 149 2.02 9.17 1.28
C GLY A 149 0.61 9.77 1.22
N VAL A 150 0.50 10.99 0.72
CA VAL A 150 -0.78 11.66 0.52
C VAL A 150 -0.83 12.31 -0.86
N ASN A 151 -1.98 12.19 -1.51
CA ASN A 151 -2.25 12.84 -2.78
C ASN A 151 -2.46 14.35 -2.60
N ASN A 152 -2.26 15.12 -3.66
CA ASN A 152 -2.59 16.53 -3.67
C ASN A 152 -3.81 16.79 -4.57
N ASP A 153 -4.83 15.95 -4.43
CA ASP A 153 -6.04 15.97 -5.24
C ASP A 153 -7.30 15.70 -4.37
N TRP A 154 -8.38 15.29 -5.02
CA TRP A 154 -9.68 15.02 -4.41
C TRP A 154 -9.69 13.91 -3.36
N SER A 155 -8.71 13.01 -3.39
CA SER A 155 -8.61 11.86 -2.49
C SER A 155 -7.82 12.16 -1.19
N ARG A 156 -7.25 13.37 -1.08
CA ARG A 156 -6.43 13.77 0.07
C ARG A 156 -7.28 13.79 1.36
N PRO A 157 -6.86 13.08 2.42
CA PRO A 157 -7.48 13.21 3.74
C PRO A 157 -7.29 14.62 4.31
N THR A 158 -8.07 14.96 5.31
CA THR A 158 -7.85 16.22 6.06
C THR A 158 -6.50 16.21 6.76
N ASP A 159 -5.97 17.40 7.05
CA ASP A 159 -4.71 17.54 7.80
C ASP A 159 -4.80 16.86 9.17
N PHE A 160 -5.98 16.88 9.80
CA PHE A 160 -6.21 16.19 11.07
C PHE A 160 -5.94 14.67 10.95
N VAL A 161 -6.43 13.98 9.89
CA VAL A 161 -6.20 12.56 9.68
C VAL A 161 -4.72 12.29 9.43
N ILE A 162 -4.06 13.13 8.64
CA ILE A 162 -2.63 13.00 8.35
C ILE A 162 -1.81 13.17 9.64
N ASP A 163 -2.14 14.14 10.45
CA ASP A 163 -1.51 14.40 11.75
C ASP A 163 -1.75 13.24 12.72
N LEU A 164 -2.99 12.71 12.80
CA LEU A 164 -3.34 11.57 13.63
C LEU A 164 -2.48 10.34 13.27
N VAL A 165 -2.42 9.99 11.99
CA VAL A 165 -1.61 8.85 11.51
C VAL A 165 -0.14 9.07 11.86
N THR A 166 0.37 10.28 11.62
CA THR A 166 1.76 10.65 11.90
C THR A 166 2.09 10.54 13.39
N GLU A 167 1.23 11.09 14.26
CA GLU A 167 1.46 11.12 15.70
C GLU A 167 1.36 9.75 16.37
N VAL A 168 0.47 8.87 15.89
CA VAL A 168 0.39 7.48 16.40
C VAL A 168 1.72 6.76 16.24
N PHE A 169 2.38 6.88 15.09
CA PHE A 169 3.70 6.29 14.87
C PHE A 169 4.79 6.99 15.68
N LYS A 170 4.82 8.33 15.71
CA LYS A 170 5.81 9.09 16.49
C LYS A 170 5.73 8.79 17.98
N GLN A 171 4.53 8.75 18.57
CA GLN A 171 4.33 8.41 19.98
C GLN A 171 4.72 6.97 20.30
N SER A 172 4.71 6.09 19.31
CA SER A 172 5.20 4.72 19.41
C SER A 172 6.71 4.59 19.27
N GLY A 173 7.43 5.73 19.04
CA GLY A 173 8.87 5.83 18.97
C GLY A 173 9.45 5.63 17.57
N TYR A 174 8.64 5.76 16.51
CA TYR A 174 9.11 5.68 15.12
C TYR A 174 9.34 7.07 14.53
N SER A 175 10.36 7.20 13.68
CA SER A 175 10.58 8.37 12.85
C SER A 175 9.58 8.36 11.67
N VAL A 176 8.95 9.51 11.41
CA VAL A 176 7.91 9.61 10.37
C VAL A 176 8.16 10.81 9.47
N MET A 177 8.03 10.59 8.16
CA MET A 177 8.00 11.67 7.17
C MET A 177 6.75 11.55 6.29
N VAL A 178 6.26 12.70 5.84
CA VAL A 178 5.13 12.77 4.90
C VAL A 178 5.67 13.02 3.50
N ASN A 179 5.24 12.23 2.52
CA ASN A 179 5.66 12.30 1.12
C ASN A 179 7.19 12.18 0.91
N HIS A 180 7.88 11.43 1.75
CA HIS A 180 9.29 11.13 1.61
C HIS A 180 9.67 9.80 2.27
N PRO A 181 10.33 8.84 1.60
CA PRO A 181 10.88 8.91 0.23
C PRO A 181 9.82 8.74 -0.88
N TYR A 182 8.64 8.25 -0.55
CA TYR A 182 7.54 8.07 -1.48
C TYR A 182 6.42 9.07 -1.25
N SER A 183 5.63 9.31 -2.27
CA SER A 183 4.49 10.21 -2.21
C SER A 183 3.28 9.57 -2.89
N ASN A 184 2.12 10.15 -2.66
CA ASN A 184 0.82 9.71 -3.14
C ASN A 184 0.34 8.39 -2.51
N ALA A 185 -0.86 7.99 -2.87
CA ALA A 185 -1.52 6.74 -2.54
C ALA A 185 -2.39 6.34 -3.73
N ILE A 186 -2.62 5.05 -3.92
CA ILE A 186 -3.55 4.62 -4.97
C ILE A 186 -4.95 5.20 -4.68
N ALA A 187 -5.59 5.77 -5.71
CA ALA A 187 -6.95 6.31 -5.60
C ALA A 187 -7.76 6.04 -6.88
N PRO A 188 -8.23 4.81 -7.12
CA PRO A 188 -9.06 4.50 -8.28
C PRO A 188 -10.34 5.31 -8.29
N GLN A 189 -10.64 5.97 -9.41
CA GLN A 189 -11.84 6.81 -9.54
C GLN A 189 -13.12 5.99 -9.39
N THR A 190 -14.09 6.57 -8.64
CA THR A 190 -15.44 6.05 -8.40
C THR A 190 -16.48 7.13 -8.74
N ASP A 191 -17.77 6.80 -8.64
CA ASP A 191 -18.86 7.76 -8.80
C ASP A 191 -19.06 8.64 -7.53
N PHE A 192 -18.30 8.39 -6.49
CA PHE A 192 -18.27 9.14 -5.22
C PHE A 192 -16.83 9.49 -4.85
N VAL A 193 -16.67 10.46 -3.94
CA VAL A 193 -15.37 10.86 -3.37
C VAL A 193 -15.13 10.11 -2.08
N TYR A 194 -13.90 9.64 -1.87
CA TYR A 194 -13.41 9.02 -0.65
C TYR A 194 -11.97 9.48 -0.38
N ASN A 195 -11.44 9.19 0.80
CA ASN A 195 -10.06 9.53 1.10
C ASN A 195 -9.10 8.35 0.89
N SER A 196 -7.86 8.65 0.51
CA SER A 196 -6.79 7.68 0.37
C SER A 196 -5.51 8.16 1.01
N ILE A 197 -4.81 7.27 1.71
CA ILE A 197 -3.53 7.50 2.36
C ILE A 197 -2.64 6.28 2.17
N MET A 198 -1.35 6.47 1.90
CA MET A 198 -0.37 5.39 1.85
C MET A 198 0.39 5.33 3.17
N ILE A 199 0.65 4.13 3.65
CA ILE A 199 1.52 3.85 4.78
C ILE A 199 2.62 2.90 4.31
N GLU A 200 3.83 3.43 4.24
CA GLU A 200 5.06 2.72 3.86
C GLU A 200 5.91 2.46 5.10
N ILE A 201 6.14 1.21 5.44
CA ILE A 201 6.92 0.80 6.61
C ILE A 201 8.31 0.34 6.18
N ASN A 202 9.35 0.94 6.78
CA ASN A 202 10.72 0.50 6.55
C ASN A 202 10.89 -0.96 7.02
N LYS A 203 11.36 -1.83 6.15
CA LYS A 203 11.52 -3.27 6.42
C LYS A 203 12.35 -3.56 7.66
N ARG A 204 13.39 -2.72 7.94
CA ARG A 204 14.28 -2.89 9.10
C ARG A 204 13.58 -2.94 10.45
N ILE A 205 12.38 -2.32 10.57
CA ILE A 205 11.71 -2.23 11.86
C ILE A 205 10.86 -3.47 12.21
N TYR A 206 10.65 -4.38 11.24
CA TYR A 206 9.83 -5.57 11.48
C TYR A 206 10.40 -6.87 10.90
N MET A 207 11.42 -6.82 10.01
CA MET A 207 12.02 -8.00 9.41
C MET A 207 13.53 -7.87 9.21
N ASN A 208 14.20 -9.01 9.06
CA ASN A 208 15.57 -9.08 8.59
C ASN A 208 15.57 -9.22 7.06
N GLU A 209 16.05 -8.20 6.36
CA GLU A 209 16.06 -8.19 4.89
C GLU A 209 17.03 -9.19 4.25
N GLN A 210 18.03 -9.67 5.00
CA GLN A 210 18.99 -10.65 4.50
C GLN A 210 18.46 -12.09 4.60
N THR A 211 17.81 -12.44 5.71
CA THR A 211 17.25 -13.78 5.93
C THR A 211 15.79 -13.87 5.50
N LEU A 212 15.11 -12.74 5.32
CA LEU A 212 13.67 -12.58 5.12
C LEU A 212 12.83 -13.10 6.31
N GLU A 213 13.37 -13.12 7.52
CA GLU A 213 12.67 -13.55 8.72
C GLU A 213 12.03 -12.36 9.44
N LEU A 214 10.85 -12.59 10.01
CA LEU A 214 10.22 -11.60 10.90
C LEU A 214 11.07 -11.43 12.17
N LEU A 215 11.17 -10.18 12.63
CA LEU A 215 11.73 -9.84 13.94
C LEU A 215 10.64 -9.82 15.00
N ASP A 216 11.02 -9.94 16.26
CA ASP A 216 10.10 -9.81 17.41
C ASP A 216 9.39 -8.45 17.43
N SER A 217 10.06 -7.41 16.90
CA SER A 217 9.51 -6.05 16.73
C SER A 217 8.31 -5.97 15.78
N ALA A 218 8.08 -6.95 14.92
CA ALA A 218 6.89 -7.01 14.05
C ALA A 218 5.59 -6.99 14.86
N SER A 219 5.59 -7.61 16.04
CA SER A 219 4.44 -7.58 16.96
C SER A 219 4.12 -6.17 17.48
N LYS A 220 5.16 -5.35 17.73
CA LYS A 220 5.00 -3.94 18.11
C LYS A 220 4.43 -3.12 16.96
N VAL A 221 4.95 -3.27 15.74
CA VAL A 221 4.45 -2.57 14.54
C VAL A 221 2.97 -2.89 14.33
N ARG A 222 2.60 -4.17 14.45
CA ARG A 222 1.22 -4.61 14.33
C ARG A 222 0.31 -3.96 15.38
N ALA A 223 0.74 -3.91 16.65
CA ALA A 223 -0.03 -3.29 17.73
C ALA A 223 -0.27 -1.78 17.48
N VAL A 224 0.71 -1.09 16.89
CA VAL A 224 0.57 0.32 16.50
C VAL A 224 -0.47 0.47 15.38
N LEU A 225 -0.42 -0.39 14.36
CA LEU A 225 -1.42 -0.40 13.27
C LEU A 225 -2.82 -0.75 13.79
N ASP A 226 -2.95 -1.71 14.70
CA ASP A 226 -4.22 -2.04 15.33
C ASP A 226 -4.81 -0.85 16.11
N THR A 227 -3.97 -0.09 16.82
CA THR A 227 -4.35 1.14 17.51
C THR A 227 -4.77 2.22 16.51
N LEU A 228 -4.01 2.37 15.43
CA LEU A 228 -4.33 3.32 14.36
C LEU A 228 -5.69 3.04 13.73
N HIS A 229 -5.98 1.77 13.40
CA HIS A 229 -7.27 1.38 12.86
C HIS A 229 -8.43 1.72 13.82
N GLU A 230 -8.23 1.53 15.12
CA GLU A 230 -9.23 1.93 16.13
C GLU A 230 -9.49 3.43 16.11
N LEU A 231 -8.45 4.22 16.12
CA LEU A 231 -8.56 5.67 16.14
C LEU A 231 -9.21 6.20 14.88
N LEU A 232 -8.85 5.67 13.72
CA LEU A 232 -9.44 6.08 12.42
C LEU A 232 -10.94 5.74 12.31
N LEU A 233 -11.43 4.73 13.04
CA LEU A 233 -12.84 4.34 13.03
C LEU A 233 -13.67 5.01 14.15
N LYS A 234 -13.06 5.36 15.29
CA LYS A 234 -13.79 5.79 16.51
C LYS A 234 -13.70 7.30 16.80
N TYR A 235 -12.72 7.98 16.28
CA TYR A 235 -12.29 9.27 16.84
C TYR A 235 -13.28 10.42 16.67
N TRP A 236 -14.38 10.23 15.97
CA TRP A 236 -15.26 11.31 15.54
C TRP A 236 -16.53 11.48 16.39
N GLU A 237 -16.78 10.54 17.31
CA GLU A 237 -17.97 10.58 18.17
C GLU A 237 -17.78 11.41 19.47
N GLU A 238 -16.53 11.78 19.82
CA GLU A 238 -16.21 12.35 21.14
C GLU A 238 -15.61 13.78 21.10
N LEU A 239 -15.59 14.46 19.97
CA LEU A 239 -15.17 15.87 19.85
C LEU A 239 -16.32 16.78 19.44
#